data_84d11faee670aa5072809835f333453c
#
_entry.id   84d11faee670aa5072809835f333453c
#
_cell.length_a   1.000
_cell.length_b   1.000
_cell.length_c   1.000
_cell.angle_alpha   90.00
_cell.angle_beta   90.00
_cell.angle_gamma   90.00
#
_symmetry.space_group_name_H-M   'P 1'
#
loop_
_entity.id
_entity.type
_entity.pdbx_description
1 polymer ?
#
loop_
_entity_poly.entity_id
_entity_poly.type
_entity_poly.pdbx_seq_one_letter_code
_entity_poly.pdbx_strand_id
1 'polypeptide(L)'
;KMNSWIDFCSSSARELYESPIDPILESEVQNRRQDPPIKITDRGQMWFRAESNVRADARTKSAIFEKRSKSIPLMLFGDSITEYWKLRVNREVLMKTLRVENERDVFVNGISGDETSHALYRLTHGAFPRATVDDIVVMIGTNNLGRAYRLGVEYSNRMKKADEECLSEEQVRAIREEIPNAVAGILAVIEKIRVMSPNSRIVVLGVLPRGLRNVRAWTGTPQASIHDMETSQRLPDADALESRAFKGQFTLPNVFTKAIDFVNDAVKRGIENEKVGGDMVYYRECADAFLTVVDEESDTKMLNYDLMKDALHPDKPRGYEALGKCVRDILDSLPENWEFQNVRARESGEIAQMGVAT
;
A
#
# COMPACT_ATOMS: atom_id res chain seq x y z
N LYS A 1 13.83 -28.14 10.38
CA LYS A 1 13.79 -27.24 11.56
C LYS A 1 13.96 -25.84 11.00
N MET A 2 12.87 -25.12 10.82
CA MET A 2 12.91 -23.70 10.48
C MET A 2 13.68 -22.95 11.57
N ASN A 3 14.88 -22.47 11.25
CA ASN A 3 15.55 -21.49 12.11
C ASN A 3 14.75 -20.19 12.02
N SER A 4 13.82 -19.99 12.97
CA SER A 4 13.08 -18.74 13.03
C SER A 4 14.04 -17.64 13.48
N TRP A 5 14.29 -16.67 12.61
CA TRP A 5 15.05 -15.47 12.91
C TRP A 5 14.30 -14.52 13.87
N ILE A 6 13.08 -14.92 14.29
CA ILE A 6 12.25 -14.17 15.22
C ILE A 6 12.58 -14.65 16.63
N ASP A 7 13.18 -13.78 17.42
CA ASP A 7 13.35 -14.02 18.85
C ASP A 7 12.07 -13.59 19.57
N PHE A 8 11.45 -14.52 20.30
CA PHE A 8 10.24 -14.27 21.08
C PHE A 8 10.58 -14.13 22.55
N CYS A 9 9.99 -13.12 23.21
CA CYS A 9 10.20 -12.89 24.64
C CYS A 9 9.61 -13.97 25.54
N SER A 10 8.67 -14.77 25.04
CA SER A 10 8.01 -15.85 25.76
C SER A 10 7.52 -16.95 24.82
N SER A 11 7.26 -18.14 25.38
CA SER A 11 6.60 -19.22 24.65
C SER A 11 5.19 -18.83 24.19
N SER A 12 4.46 -18.07 25.01
CA SER A 12 3.11 -17.58 24.66
C SER A 12 3.13 -16.61 23.48
N ALA A 13 4.15 -15.73 23.38
CA ALA A 13 4.32 -14.86 22.21
C ALA A 13 4.55 -15.67 20.92
N ARG A 14 5.38 -16.73 21.03
CA ARG A 14 5.62 -17.66 19.92
C ARG A 14 4.36 -18.42 19.53
N GLU A 15 3.67 -19.03 20.49
CA GLU A 15 2.42 -19.77 20.26
C GLU A 15 1.37 -18.89 19.60
N LEU A 16 1.22 -17.65 20.06
CA LEU A 16 0.30 -16.69 19.48
C LEU A 16 0.69 -16.32 18.03
N TYR A 17 1.98 -16.14 17.76
CA TYR A 17 2.45 -15.86 16.40
C TYR A 17 2.28 -17.07 15.48
N GLU A 18 2.56 -18.27 15.95
CA GLU A 18 2.49 -19.52 15.17
C GLU A 18 1.06 -20.02 14.98
N SER A 19 0.14 -19.64 15.89
CA SER A 19 -1.26 -20.05 15.78
C SER A 19 -1.89 -19.57 14.48
N PRO A 20 -2.81 -20.36 13.90
CA PRO A 20 -3.56 -19.93 12.72
C PRO A 20 -4.24 -18.59 12.98
N ILE A 21 -4.33 -17.75 11.96
CA ILE A 21 -5.18 -16.58 11.99
C ILE A 21 -6.61 -17.09 11.82
N ASP A 22 -7.42 -16.94 12.86
CA ASP A 22 -8.70 -17.63 13.07
C ASP A 22 -9.72 -17.25 11.96
N PRO A 23 -10.56 -18.21 11.48
CA PRO A 23 -11.73 -17.94 10.65
C PRO A 23 -12.73 -16.92 11.23
N ILE A 24 -12.76 -16.74 12.56
CA ILE A 24 -13.54 -15.67 13.23
C ILE A 24 -13.18 -14.29 12.67
N LEU A 25 -11.94 -14.08 12.23
CA LEU A 25 -11.52 -12.84 11.59
C LEU A 25 -12.28 -12.55 10.30
N GLU A 26 -12.76 -13.55 9.57
CA GLU A 26 -13.57 -13.34 8.36
C GLU A 26 -14.93 -12.70 8.70
N SER A 27 -15.58 -13.13 9.78
CA SER A 27 -16.83 -12.51 10.24
C SER A 27 -16.61 -11.08 10.76
N GLU A 28 -15.48 -10.83 11.43
CA GLU A 28 -15.10 -9.48 11.85
C GLU A 28 -14.80 -8.56 10.67
N VAL A 29 -14.13 -9.06 9.63
CA VAL A 29 -13.91 -8.30 8.39
C VAL A 29 -15.23 -7.88 7.77
N GLN A 30 -16.19 -8.78 7.66
CA GLN A 30 -17.52 -8.46 7.12
C GLN A 30 -18.24 -7.40 7.95
N ASN A 31 -18.23 -7.52 9.28
CA ASN A 31 -18.87 -6.55 10.17
C ASN A 31 -18.20 -5.15 10.04
N ARG A 32 -16.87 -5.11 10.03
CA ARG A 32 -16.11 -3.84 9.94
C ARG A 32 -16.18 -3.20 8.54
N ARG A 33 -16.44 -3.99 7.50
CA ARG A 33 -16.64 -3.48 6.15
C ARG A 33 -17.94 -2.69 6.00
N GLN A 34 -18.99 -3.05 6.75
CA GLN A 34 -20.26 -2.33 6.74
C GLN A 34 -20.14 -0.94 7.39
N ASP A 35 -19.29 -0.79 8.41
CA ASP A 35 -19.02 0.48 9.09
C ASP A 35 -17.50 0.63 9.34
N PRO A 36 -16.73 0.92 8.28
CA PRO A 36 -15.29 1.02 8.41
C PRO A 36 -14.91 2.24 9.26
N PRO A 37 -14.00 2.10 10.24
CA PRO A 37 -13.63 3.20 11.11
C PRO A 37 -12.96 4.32 10.31
N ILE A 38 -13.51 5.52 10.37
CA ILE A 38 -12.91 6.74 9.82
C ILE A 38 -12.26 7.49 11.00
N LYS A 39 -10.94 7.42 11.10
CA LYS A 39 -10.15 8.09 12.14
C LYS A 39 -9.28 9.18 11.55
N ILE A 40 -9.38 10.39 12.10
CA ILE A 40 -8.49 11.51 11.75
C ILE A 40 -7.94 12.22 13.01
N THR A 41 -8.38 11.81 14.18
CA THR A 41 -8.07 12.48 15.45
C THR A 41 -6.60 12.39 15.87
N ASP A 42 -5.87 11.47 15.28
CA ASP A 42 -4.46 11.23 15.53
C ASP A 42 -3.53 11.96 14.53
N ARG A 43 -4.12 12.75 13.61
CA ARG A 43 -3.37 13.48 12.58
C ARG A 43 -3.10 14.92 12.96
N GLY A 44 -1.84 15.32 12.79
CA GLY A 44 -1.38 16.68 13.03
C GLY A 44 -1.61 17.63 11.85
N GLN A 45 -1.30 18.91 12.05
CA GLN A 45 -1.47 19.97 11.05
C GLN A 45 -0.78 19.68 9.70
N MET A 46 0.36 18.99 9.73
CA MET A 46 1.09 18.62 8.50
C MET A 46 0.27 17.70 7.59
N TRP A 47 -0.43 16.72 8.18
CA TRP A 47 -1.31 15.85 7.41
C TRP A 47 -2.49 16.61 6.79
N PHE A 48 -3.15 17.49 7.56
CA PHE A 48 -4.25 18.31 7.05
C PHE A 48 -3.81 19.25 5.93
N ARG A 49 -2.56 19.74 5.98
CA ARG A 49 -1.97 20.52 4.89
C ARG A 49 -1.76 19.66 3.66
N ALA A 50 -1.20 18.47 3.81
CA ALA A 50 -1.01 17.52 2.71
C ALA A 50 -2.35 17.11 2.08
N GLU A 51 -3.37 16.83 2.89
CA GLU A 51 -4.72 16.50 2.44
C GLU A 51 -5.36 17.65 1.66
N SER A 52 -5.21 18.90 2.15
CA SER A 52 -5.68 20.09 1.45
C SER A 52 -5.01 20.27 0.09
N ASN A 53 -3.70 20.00 0.00
CA ASN A 53 -2.96 20.06 -1.27
C ASN A 53 -3.47 18.98 -2.25
N VAL A 54 -3.70 17.75 -1.77
CA VAL A 54 -4.26 16.67 -2.62
C VAL A 54 -5.65 17.02 -3.13
N ARG A 55 -6.51 17.64 -2.30
CA ARG A 55 -7.83 18.13 -2.74
C ARG A 55 -7.71 19.23 -3.79
N ALA A 56 -6.78 20.17 -3.62
CA ALA A 56 -6.55 21.23 -4.58
C ALA A 56 -6.05 20.65 -5.93
N ASP A 57 -5.15 19.67 -5.88
CA ASP A 57 -4.63 18.99 -7.06
C ASP A 57 -5.73 18.20 -7.79
N ALA A 58 -6.60 17.50 -7.06
CA ALA A 58 -7.76 16.78 -7.62
C ALA A 58 -8.70 17.73 -8.37
N ARG A 59 -8.99 18.92 -7.82
CA ARG A 59 -9.81 19.94 -8.49
C ARG A 59 -9.14 20.49 -9.75
N THR A 60 -7.84 20.79 -9.66
CA THR A 60 -7.06 21.30 -10.80
C THR A 60 -7.00 20.28 -11.93
N LYS A 61 -6.73 19.02 -11.62
CA LYS A 61 -6.75 17.91 -12.59
C LYS A 61 -8.13 17.79 -13.24
N SER A 62 -9.19 17.76 -12.43
CA SER A 62 -10.57 17.71 -12.97
C SER A 62 -10.86 18.82 -13.96
N ALA A 63 -10.56 20.07 -13.59
CA ALA A 63 -10.82 21.23 -14.47
C ALA A 63 -10.03 21.14 -15.80
N ILE A 64 -8.78 20.66 -15.78
CA ILE A 64 -7.95 20.49 -16.97
C ILE A 64 -8.54 19.42 -17.90
N PHE A 65 -8.93 18.27 -17.36
CA PHE A 65 -9.37 17.13 -18.16
C PHE A 65 -10.83 17.30 -18.63
N GLU A 66 -11.73 17.85 -17.79
CA GLU A 66 -13.09 18.21 -18.18
C GLU A 66 -13.09 19.23 -19.34
N LYS A 67 -12.24 20.28 -19.28
CA LYS A 67 -12.11 21.25 -20.37
C LYS A 67 -11.65 20.62 -21.68
N ARG A 68 -10.92 19.51 -21.62
CA ARG A 68 -10.42 18.78 -22.79
C ARG A 68 -11.38 17.68 -23.25
N SER A 69 -12.47 17.44 -22.52
CA SER A 69 -13.37 16.29 -22.72
C SER A 69 -12.61 14.96 -22.74
N LYS A 70 -11.64 14.81 -21.83
CA LYS A 70 -10.77 13.63 -21.69
C LYS A 70 -10.80 13.10 -20.26
N SER A 71 -10.51 11.82 -20.11
CA SER A 71 -10.24 11.18 -18.82
C SER A 71 -8.81 11.43 -18.34
N ILE A 72 -8.56 11.29 -17.05
CA ILE A 72 -7.22 11.21 -16.47
C ILE A 72 -6.72 9.78 -16.75
N PRO A 73 -5.62 9.59 -17.49
CA PRO A 73 -5.20 8.25 -17.88
C PRO A 73 -4.84 7.36 -16.71
N LEU A 74 -4.19 7.89 -15.66
CA LEU A 74 -3.74 7.10 -14.52
C LEU A 74 -3.86 7.85 -13.20
N MET A 75 -4.38 7.18 -12.17
CA MET A 75 -4.31 7.62 -10.79
C MET A 75 -3.57 6.57 -9.94
N LEU A 76 -2.60 7.02 -9.15
CA LEU A 76 -1.95 6.24 -8.10
C LEU A 76 -2.53 6.68 -6.76
N PHE A 77 -3.16 5.77 -6.03
CA PHE A 77 -3.82 6.06 -4.75
C PHE A 77 -3.21 5.24 -3.62
N GLY A 78 -2.82 5.90 -2.50
CA GLY A 78 -2.24 5.19 -1.37
C GLY A 78 -1.62 6.08 -0.30
N ASP A 79 -0.56 5.58 0.31
CA ASP A 79 0.18 6.18 1.41
C ASP A 79 1.53 6.80 0.99
N SER A 80 2.57 6.69 1.83
CA SER A 80 3.92 7.20 1.56
C SER A 80 4.56 6.57 0.33
N ILE A 81 4.33 5.28 0.08
CA ILE A 81 4.89 4.59 -1.09
C ILE A 81 4.31 5.23 -2.36
N THR A 82 3.03 5.58 -2.34
CA THR A 82 2.40 6.33 -3.43
C THR A 82 2.87 7.79 -3.45
N GLU A 83 2.92 8.48 -2.31
CA GLU A 83 3.30 9.88 -2.24
C GLU A 83 4.69 10.15 -2.82
N TYR A 84 5.65 9.24 -2.60
CA TYR A 84 7.04 9.41 -3.04
C TYR A 84 7.21 9.40 -4.56
N TRP A 85 6.22 8.99 -5.34
CA TRP A 85 6.21 9.24 -6.78
C TRP A 85 6.25 10.73 -7.14
N LYS A 86 5.86 11.63 -6.22
CA LYS A 86 5.96 13.09 -6.40
C LYS A 86 7.38 13.62 -6.29
N LEU A 87 8.31 12.86 -5.70
CA LEU A 87 9.71 13.24 -5.59
C LEU A 87 10.34 13.36 -6.98
N ARG A 88 11.15 14.39 -7.18
CA ARG A 88 11.74 14.69 -8.50
C ARG A 88 12.42 13.48 -9.13
N VAL A 89 13.27 12.78 -8.38
CA VAL A 89 13.99 11.58 -8.85
C VAL A 89 13.04 10.46 -9.27
N ASN A 90 11.95 10.24 -8.55
CA ASN A 90 10.98 9.19 -8.84
C ASN A 90 10.00 9.61 -9.95
N ARG A 91 9.81 10.90 -10.18
CA ARG A 91 8.95 11.42 -11.24
C ARG A 91 9.49 11.08 -12.63
N GLU A 92 10.81 11.18 -12.81
CA GLU A 92 11.47 10.76 -14.06
C GLU A 92 11.31 9.24 -14.27
N VAL A 93 11.45 8.47 -13.19
CA VAL A 93 11.21 7.02 -13.19
C VAL A 93 9.75 6.70 -13.54
N LEU A 94 8.79 7.39 -12.93
CA LEU A 94 7.36 7.23 -13.21
C LEU A 94 7.06 7.42 -14.69
N MET A 95 7.54 8.52 -15.28
CA MET A 95 7.33 8.83 -16.70
C MET A 95 7.90 7.74 -17.59
N LYS A 96 9.12 7.28 -17.29
CA LYS A 96 9.81 6.25 -18.08
C LYS A 96 9.15 4.87 -17.94
N THR A 97 8.89 4.43 -16.72
CA THR A 97 8.42 3.06 -16.45
C THR A 97 6.95 2.88 -16.80
N LEU A 98 6.10 3.85 -16.49
CA LEU A 98 4.67 3.79 -16.81
C LEU A 98 4.34 4.33 -18.23
N ARG A 99 5.38 4.69 -19.02
CA ARG A 99 5.23 5.22 -20.39
C ARG A 99 4.23 6.36 -20.49
N VAL A 100 4.27 7.24 -19.51
CA VAL A 100 3.41 8.41 -19.46
C VAL A 100 4.09 9.55 -20.20
N GLU A 101 3.45 10.09 -21.23
CA GLU A 101 4.03 11.14 -22.05
C GLU A 101 4.11 12.48 -21.33
N ASN A 102 3.19 12.73 -20.40
CA ASN A 102 3.11 13.97 -19.66
C ASN A 102 2.79 13.71 -18.18
N GLU A 103 3.55 14.34 -17.28
CA GLU A 103 3.26 14.30 -15.82
C GLU A 103 1.81 14.69 -15.47
N ARG A 104 1.17 15.49 -16.29
CA ARG A 104 -0.23 15.89 -16.09
C ARG A 104 -1.20 14.72 -16.26
N ASP A 105 -0.79 13.69 -16.97
CA ASP A 105 -1.63 12.52 -17.25
C ASP A 105 -1.67 11.50 -16.09
N VAL A 106 -0.82 11.72 -15.06
CA VAL A 106 -0.86 10.94 -13.81
C VAL A 106 -1.32 11.81 -12.65
N PHE A 107 -2.26 11.29 -11.88
CA PHE A 107 -2.65 11.88 -10.60
C PHE A 107 -2.11 11.04 -9.45
N VAL A 108 -1.07 11.53 -8.77
CA VAL A 108 -0.50 10.88 -7.59
C VAL A 108 -1.24 11.35 -6.33
N ASN A 109 -2.07 10.48 -5.79
CA ASN A 109 -2.93 10.73 -4.63
C ASN A 109 -2.46 9.90 -3.43
N GLY A 110 -1.27 10.18 -2.92
CA GLY A 110 -0.69 9.55 -1.73
C GLY A 110 -0.43 10.57 -0.63
N ILE A 111 -0.54 10.15 0.63
CA ILE A 111 -0.12 10.90 1.82
C ILE A 111 0.60 9.96 2.78
N SER A 112 1.80 10.36 3.21
CA SER A 112 2.66 9.57 4.10
C SER A 112 1.97 9.22 5.42
N GLY A 113 2.10 7.95 5.79
CA GLY A 113 1.55 7.40 7.02
C GLY A 113 0.04 7.13 6.98
N ASP A 114 -0.62 7.28 5.83
CA ASP A 114 -2.04 6.95 5.73
C ASP A 114 -2.30 5.48 6.03
N GLU A 115 -3.24 5.26 6.90
CA GLU A 115 -3.96 4.01 7.11
C GLU A 115 -5.22 3.99 6.22
N THR A 116 -5.88 2.87 6.12
CA THR A 116 -7.11 2.74 5.33
C THR A 116 -8.21 3.69 5.78
N SER A 117 -8.32 3.98 7.08
CA SER A 117 -9.26 4.95 7.67
C SER A 117 -9.01 6.38 7.16
N HIS A 118 -7.74 6.78 7.04
CA HIS A 118 -7.35 8.09 6.51
C HIS A 118 -7.65 8.19 5.00
N ALA A 119 -7.38 7.12 4.26
CA ALA A 119 -7.71 7.02 2.84
C ALA A 119 -9.21 7.18 2.60
N LEU A 120 -10.06 6.52 3.39
CA LEU A 120 -11.52 6.66 3.33
C LEU A 120 -11.96 8.09 3.65
N TYR A 121 -11.38 8.72 4.68
CA TYR A 121 -11.65 10.13 4.97
C TYR A 121 -11.37 11.02 3.77
N ARG A 122 -10.19 10.89 3.14
CA ARG A 122 -9.82 11.69 1.97
C ARG A 122 -10.79 11.52 0.81
N LEU A 123 -11.20 10.29 0.51
CA LEU A 123 -12.17 9.99 -0.53
C LEU A 123 -13.53 10.68 -0.26
N THR A 124 -13.97 10.72 0.99
CA THR A 124 -15.25 11.37 1.37
C THR A 124 -15.16 12.89 1.43
N HIS A 125 -13.95 13.46 1.51
CA HIS A 125 -13.73 14.90 1.66
C HIS A 125 -13.16 15.59 0.41
N GLY A 126 -13.31 14.97 -0.76
CA GLY A 126 -13.01 15.60 -2.04
C GLY A 126 -11.57 15.50 -2.52
N ALA A 127 -10.81 14.54 -2.00
CA ALA A 127 -9.48 14.21 -2.52
C ALA A 127 -9.51 13.32 -3.76
N PHE A 128 -10.69 13.05 -4.32
CA PHE A 128 -10.86 12.30 -5.55
C PHE A 128 -11.25 13.26 -6.69
N PRO A 129 -10.71 13.09 -7.92
CA PRO A 129 -11.06 13.96 -9.04
C PRO A 129 -12.51 13.74 -9.49
N ARG A 130 -13.15 14.78 -10.01
CA ARG A 130 -14.49 14.68 -10.64
C ARG A 130 -14.40 14.16 -12.07
N ALA A 131 -13.30 14.49 -12.78
CA ALA A 131 -13.03 13.94 -14.09
C ALA A 131 -12.91 12.41 -14.02
N THR A 132 -13.33 11.73 -15.05
CA THR A 132 -13.16 10.29 -15.17
C THR A 132 -11.69 9.91 -15.13
N VAL A 133 -11.40 8.74 -14.58
CA VAL A 133 -10.05 8.16 -14.51
C VAL A 133 -10.09 6.84 -15.25
N ASP A 134 -9.13 6.56 -16.14
CA ASP A 134 -9.11 5.30 -16.88
C ASP A 134 -8.58 4.17 -16.01
N ASP A 135 -7.39 4.33 -15.43
CA ASP A 135 -6.75 3.36 -14.59
C ASP A 135 -6.48 3.91 -13.19
N ILE A 136 -6.79 3.12 -12.18
CA ILE A 136 -6.53 3.46 -10.78
C ILE A 136 -5.72 2.34 -10.14
N VAL A 137 -4.52 2.65 -9.66
CA VAL A 137 -3.68 1.71 -8.90
C VAL A 137 -3.78 2.07 -7.42
N VAL A 138 -4.23 1.14 -6.61
CA VAL A 138 -4.42 1.30 -5.16
C VAL A 138 -3.37 0.48 -4.41
N MET A 139 -2.62 1.12 -3.51
CA MET A 139 -1.69 0.44 -2.60
C MET A 139 -1.76 1.11 -1.22
N ILE A 140 -2.35 0.42 -0.25
CA ILE A 140 -2.62 0.93 1.11
C ILE A 140 -2.68 -0.24 2.10
N GLY A 141 -2.44 0.00 3.38
CA GLY A 141 -2.60 -0.99 4.45
C GLY A 141 -1.33 -1.25 5.26
N THR A 142 -0.14 -0.99 4.71
CA THR A 142 1.13 -1.21 5.44
C THR A 142 1.21 -0.42 6.74
N ASN A 143 0.63 0.79 6.79
CA ASN A 143 0.66 1.64 7.97
C ASN A 143 -0.30 1.17 9.07
N ASN A 144 -1.39 0.49 8.74
CA ASN A 144 -2.25 -0.18 9.72
C ASN A 144 -1.41 -1.12 10.59
N LEU A 145 -0.73 -2.09 9.95
CA LEU A 145 0.11 -3.06 10.64
C LEU A 145 1.30 -2.40 11.36
N GLY A 146 1.96 -1.43 10.70
CA GLY A 146 3.10 -0.72 11.27
C GLY A 146 2.74 0.12 12.49
N ARG A 147 1.54 0.69 12.57
CA ARG A 147 1.05 1.41 13.75
C ARG A 147 0.73 0.46 14.89
N ALA A 148 0.01 -0.63 14.59
CA ALA A 148 -0.32 -1.64 15.58
C ALA A 148 0.96 -2.18 16.27
N TYR A 149 1.99 -2.48 15.49
CA TYR A 149 3.29 -2.87 16.04
C TYR A 149 3.89 -1.82 16.98
N ARG A 150 3.88 -0.53 16.59
CA ARG A 150 4.40 0.56 17.45
C ARG A 150 3.62 0.70 18.75
N LEU A 151 2.29 0.61 18.70
CA LEU A 151 1.46 0.66 19.91
C LEU A 151 1.75 -0.51 20.84
N GLY A 152 1.97 -1.71 20.30
CA GLY A 152 2.43 -2.87 21.07
C GLY A 152 3.79 -2.64 21.72
N VAL A 153 4.75 -2.01 21.02
CA VAL A 153 6.05 -1.61 21.59
C VAL A 153 5.90 -0.61 22.71
N GLU A 154 5.09 0.45 22.52
CA GLU A 154 4.86 1.47 23.55
C GLU A 154 4.24 0.87 24.81
N TYR A 155 3.31 -0.06 24.67
CA TYR A 155 2.70 -0.79 25.77
C TYR A 155 3.74 -1.66 26.49
N SER A 156 4.52 -2.44 25.75
CA SER A 156 5.57 -3.29 26.32
C SER A 156 6.64 -2.50 27.07
N ASN A 157 7.06 -1.34 26.53
CA ASN A 157 8.05 -0.47 27.17
C ASN A 157 7.57 0.17 28.46
N ARG A 158 6.26 0.38 28.62
CA ARG A 158 5.67 0.87 29.89
C ARG A 158 5.68 -0.21 30.98
N MET A 159 5.67 -1.48 30.57
CA MET A 159 5.59 -2.64 31.48
C MET A 159 6.94 -3.28 31.76
N LYS A 160 7.98 -3.04 30.96
CA LYS A 160 9.29 -3.69 31.05
C LYS A 160 10.45 -2.69 31.01
N LYS A 161 11.59 -3.11 31.61
CA LYS A 161 12.88 -2.45 31.42
C LYS A 161 13.34 -2.62 29.96
N ALA A 162 13.80 -1.55 29.37
CA ALA A 162 13.96 -1.25 27.95
C ALA A 162 14.98 -2.08 27.10
N ASP A 163 15.43 -3.26 27.50
CA ASP A 163 16.61 -3.92 26.89
C ASP A 163 16.33 -5.27 26.19
N GLU A 164 15.08 -5.68 25.98
CA GLU A 164 14.80 -6.95 25.29
C GLU A 164 14.55 -6.71 23.80
N GLU A 165 15.46 -7.20 22.94
CA GLU A 165 15.35 -7.20 21.46
C GLU A 165 14.38 -8.26 20.91
N CYS A 166 13.49 -8.80 21.74
CA CYS A 166 12.56 -9.87 21.37
C CYS A 166 11.13 -9.39 21.15
N LEU A 167 10.37 -10.15 20.38
CA LEU A 167 8.95 -9.89 20.08
C LEU A 167 8.07 -10.26 21.27
N SER A 168 7.34 -9.30 21.84
CA SER A 168 6.43 -9.54 22.96
C SER A 168 5.07 -10.05 22.49
N GLU A 169 4.32 -10.65 23.42
CA GLU A 169 2.95 -11.11 23.16
C GLU A 169 2.03 -9.95 22.78
N GLU A 170 2.19 -8.79 23.41
CA GLU A 170 1.40 -7.59 23.13
C GLU A 170 1.62 -7.05 21.71
N GLN A 171 2.86 -7.13 21.21
CA GLN A 171 3.18 -6.75 19.83
C GLN A 171 2.51 -7.69 18.82
N VAL A 172 2.58 -9.00 19.06
CA VAL A 172 1.92 -10.00 18.21
C VAL A 172 0.42 -9.81 18.23
N ARG A 173 -0.16 -9.63 19.42
CA ARG A 173 -1.60 -9.41 19.60
C ARG A 173 -2.08 -8.15 18.90
N ALA A 174 -1.39 -7.03 19.10
CA ALA A 174 -1.75 -5.75 18.47
C ALA A 174 -1.77 -5.84 16.94
N ILE A 175 -0.80 -6.54 16.31
CA ILE A 175 -0.80 -6.75 14.87
C ILE A 175 -1.98 -7.62 14.45
N ARG A 176 -2.25 -8.73 15.16
CA ARG A 176 -3.35 -9.65 14.82
C ARG A 176 -4.73 -8.95 14.91
N GLU A 177 -4.93 -8.14 15.94
CA GLU A 177 -6.17 -7.37 16.13
C GLU A 177 -6.39 -6.29 15.04
N GLU A 178 -5.30 -5.83 14.39
CA GLU A 178 -5.39 -4.84 13.33
C GLU A 178 -5.67 -5.45 11.94
N ILE A 179 -5.43 -6.75 11.74
CA ILE A 179 -5.66 -7.41 10.45
C ILE A 179 -7.08 -7.18 9.91
N PRO A 180 -8.17 -7.39 10.69
CA PRO A 180 -9.54 -7.15 10.21
C PRO A 180 -9.77 -5.70 9.78
N ASN A 181 -9.19 -4.72 10.49
CA ASN A 181 -9.28 -3.31 10.12
C ASN A 181 -8.58 -3.03 8.78
N ALA A 182 -7.38 -3.60 8.59
CA ALA A 182 -6.62 -3.43 7.36
C ALA A 182 -7.40 -4.01 6.17
N VAL A 183 -7.88 -5.25 6.27
CA VAL A 183 -8.64 -5.93 5.20
C VAL A 183 -9.94 -5.18 4.90
N ALA A 184 -10.79 -4.97 5.90
CA ALA A 184 -12.08 -4.30 5.73
C ALA A 184 -11.90 -2.88 5.18
N GLY A 185 -10.87 -2.18 5.66
CA GLY A 185 -10.55 -0.84 5.21
C GLY A 185 -10.08 -0.79 3.75
N ILE A 186 -9.25 -1.73 3.30
CA ILE A 186 -8.83 -1.83 1.88
C ILE A 186 -10.05 -2.10 1.00
N LEU A 187 -10.89 -3.07 1.36
CA LEU A 187 -12.09 -3.40 0.59
C LEU A 187 -13.07 -2.21 0.53
N ALA A 188 -13.27 -1.49 1.64
CA ALA A 188 -14.10 -0.29 1.67
C ALA A 188 -13.54 0.86 0.81
N VAL A 189 -12.21 1.03 0.77
CA VAL A 189 -11.54 1.99 -0.15
C VAL A 189 -11.86 1.63 -1.60
N ILE A 190 -11.77 0.36 -1.97
CA ILE A 190 -12.06 -0.11 -3.33
C ILE A 190 -13.53 0.18 -3.70
N GLU A 191 -14.46 -0.16 -2.83
CA GLU A 191 -15.90 0.11 -3.04
C GLU A 191 -16.17 1.60 -3.20
N LYS A 192 -15.54 2.41 -2.34
CA LYS A 192 -15.70 3.87 -2.41
C LYS A 192 -15.17 4.44 -3.72
N ILE A 193 -13.99 3.98 -4.18
CA ILE A 193 -13.40 4.36 -5.46
C ILE A 193 -14.33 3.93 -6.60
N ARG A 194 -14.86 2.71 -6.57
CA ARG A 194 -15.79 2.20 -7.59
C ARG A 194 -17.05 3.07 -7.73
N VAL A 195 -17.62 3.49 -6.58
CA VAL A 195 -18.79 4.41 -6.59
C VAL A 195 -18.42 5.76 -7.23
N MET A 196 -17.21 6.25 -7.00
CA MET A 196 -16.75 7.55 -7.50
C MET A 196 -16.26 7.49 -8.95
N SER A 197 -15.81 6.33 -9.41
CA SER A 197 -15.30 6.10 -10.77
C SER A 197 -15.78 4.75 -11.30
N PRO A 198 -17.04 4.67 -11.73
CA PRO A 198 -17.68 3.40 -12.07
C PRO A 198 -17.07 2.69 -13.29
N ASN A 199 -16.41 3.41 -14.16
CA ASN A 199 -15.88 2.91 -15.42
C ASN A 199 -14.36 2.70 -15.42
N SER A 200 -13.68 2.94 -14.29
CA SER A 200 -12.22 2.75 -14.19
C SER A 200 -11.85 1.28 -14.07
N ARG A 201 -10.72 0.90 -14.64
CA ARG A 201 -10.03 -0.31 -14.20
C ARG A 201 -9.32 0.01 -12.87
N ILE A 202 -9.54 -0.83 -11.86
CA ILE A 202 -8.94 -0.65 -10.54
C ILE A 202 -7.98 -1.82 -10.31
N VAL A 203 -6.70 -1.52 -10.15
CA VAL A 203 -5.67 -2.49 -9.77
C VAL A 203 -5.37 -2.29 -8.28
N VAL A 204 -5.57 -3.32 -7.51
CA VAL A 204 -5.23 -3.35 -6.09
C VAL A 204 -3.93 -4.12 -5.93
N LEU A 205 -2.89 -3.42 -5.52
CA LEU A 205 -1.61 -4.05 -5.23
C LEU A 205 -1.63 -4.60 -3.80
N GLY A 206 -1.16 -5.83 -3.64
CA GLY A 206 -0.91 -6.41 -2.34
C GLY A 206 0.04 -5.53 -1.52
N VAL A 207 -0.12 -5.56 -0.20
CA VAL A 207 0.81 -4.92 0.74
C VAL A 207 2.19 -5.50 0.52
N LEU A 208 3.18 -4.65 0.27
CA LEU A 208 4.55 -5.09 0.05
C LEU A 208 5.14 -5.72 1.32
N PRO A 209 6.04 -6.68 1.17
CA PRO A 209 6.79 -7.20 2.30
C PRO A 209 7.56 -6.07 2.96
N ARG A 210 7.68 -6.14 4.28
CA ARG A 210 8.38 -5.12 5.05
C ARG A 210 9.24 -5.75 6.13
N GLY A 211 10.35 -5.09 6.43
CA GLY A 211 11.23 -5.46 7.52
C GLY A 211 10.90 -4.76 8.84
N LEU A 212 11.72 -5.05 9.83
CA LEU A 212 11.70 -4.36 11.12
C LEU A 212 12.46 -3.05 10.98
N ARG A 213 11.75 -1.95 10.86
CA ARG A 213 12.37 -0.62 10.85
C ARG A 213 12.99 -0.35 12.22
N ASN A 214 14.29 -0.13 12.27
CA ASN A 214 14.95 0.25 13.52
C ASN A 214 14.48 1.66 13.94
N VAL A 215 13.66 1.71 14.99
CA VAL A 215 13.12 2.95 15.54
C VAL A 215 14.25 3.91 15.97
N ARG A 216 15.44 3.38 16.33
CA ARG A 216 16.62 4.18 16.72
C ARG A 216 17.36 4.81 15.54
N ALA A 217 17.28 4.24 14.34
CA ALA A 217 17.90 4.85 13.16
C ALA A 217 17.10 6.02 12.59
N TRP A 218 15.86 6.21 13.04
CA TRP A 218 14.98 7.30 12.63
C TRP A 218 14.92 8.40 13.71
N THR A 219 16.05 8.99 14.03
CA THR A 219 16.12 10.24 14.82
C THR A 219 15.90 11.50 13.97
N GLY A 220 15.50 11.32 12.72
CA GLY A 220 14.93 12.42 11.94
C GLY A 220 13.61 12.84 12.57
N THR A 221 13.52 14.08 13.02
CA THR A 221 12.34 14.70 13.57
C THR A 221 11.10 14.39 12.69
N PRO A 222 9.90 14.21 13.26
CA PRO A 222 8.64 14.00 12.49
C PRO A 222 8.28 15.14 11.54
N GLN A 223 9.15 16.13 11.41
CA GLN A 223 8.97 17.38 10.68
C GLN A 223 9.83 17.50 9.42
N ALA A 224 10.60 16.46 9.05
CA ALA A 224 11.35 16.50 7.80
C ALA A 224 10.38 16.70 6.62
N SER A 225 10.52 17.80 5.93
CA SER A 225 9.80 18.08 4.69
C SER A 225 10.19 17.05 3.62
N ILE A 226 9.38 16.90 2.58
CA ILE A 226 9.73 16.06 1.41
C ILE A 226 11.14 16.41 0.90
N HIS A 227 11.54 17.67 1.00
CA HIS A 227 12.87 18.18 0.62
C HIS A 227 14.00 17.63 1.52
N ASP A 228 13.76 17.51 2.84
CA ASP A 228 14.73 16.95 3.78
C ASP A 228 14.93 15.43 3.60
N MET A 229 13.92 14.73 3.06
CA MET A 229 14.00 13.31 2.71
C MET A 229 14.89 13.05 1.50
N GLU A 230 15.09 14.03 0.60
CA GLU A 230 15.98 13.91 -0.56
C GLU A 230 17.46 13.94 -0.16
N THR A 231 17.80 14.56 0.98
CA THR A 231 19.19 14.87 1.37
C THR A 231 19.73 14.04 2.53
N SER A 232 18.91 13.34 3.31
CA SER A 232 19.32 12.79 4.61
C SER A 232 19.59 11.27 4.64
N GLN A 233 19.80 10.61 3.52
CA GLN A 233 20.26 9.21 3.52
C GLN A 233 21.78 9.14 3.73
N ARG A 234 22.23 9.11 5.00
CA ARG A 234 23.53 8.53 5.30
C ARG A 234 23.44 7.03 5.02
N LEU A 235 24.17 6.58 4.02
CA LEU A 235 24.42 5.14 3.82
C LEU A 235 25.06 4.60 5.11
N PRO A 236 24.57 3.46 5.65
CA PRO A 236 25.30 2.79 6.71
C PRO A 236 26.69 2.47 6.21
N ASP A 237 27.70 2.55 7.09
CA ASP A 237 29.03 2.10 6.75
C ASP A 237 29.06 0.58 6.51
N ALA A 238 30.14 0.09 5.91
CA ALA A 238 30.26 -1.32 5.55
C ALA A 238 30.12 -2.25 6.77
N ASP A 239 30.62 -1.82 7.93
CA ASP A 239 30.56 -2.62 9.17
C ASP A 239 29.14 -2.68 9.73
N ALA A 240 28.35 -1.60 9.59
CA ALA A 240 26.94 -1.58 9.96
C ALA A 240 26.09 -2.52 9.08
N LEU A 241 26.42 -2.63 7.79
CA LEU A 241 25.74 -3.54 6.86
C LEU A 241 25.95 -5.03 7.22
N GLU A 242 27.10 -5.35 7.81
CA GLU A 242 27.43 -6.70 8.26
C GLU A 242 26.85 -7.04 9.64
N SER A 243 26.34 -6.05 10.39
CA SER A 243 25.83 -6.28 11.73
C SER A 243 24.60 -7.20 11.73
N ARG A 244 24.51 -8.09 12.74
CA ARG A 244 23.35 -8.97 12.96
C ARG A 244 22.04 -8.18 13.07
N ALA A 245 22.07 -7.04 13.74
CA ALA A 245 20.92 -6.15 13.90
C ALA A 245 20.45 -5.57 12.56
N PHE A 246 21.37 -5.23 11.67
CA PHE A 246 21.03 -4.74 10.34
C PHE A 246 20.43 -5.87 9.48
N LYS A 247 21.10 -7.03 9.41
CA LYS A 247 20.60 -8.20 8.66
C LYS A 247 19.21 -8.62 9.14
N GLY A 248 18.97 -8.63 10.45
CA GLY A 248 17.67 -8.96 11.04
C GLY A 248 16.52 -8.04 10.59
N GLN A 249 16.79 -6.81 10.18
CA GLN A 249 15.76 -5.90 9.67
C GLN A 249 15.21 -6.33 8.31
N PHE A 250 16.01 -7.03 7.50
CA PHE A 250 15.67 -7.43 6.13
C PHE A 250 15.27 -8.89 6.03
N THR A 251 15.44 -9.67 7.09
CA THR A 251 15.18 -11.11 7.08
C THR A 251 13.68 -11.40 7.13
N LEU A 252 13.24 -12.38 6.37
CA LEU A 252 11.90 -12.94 6.36
C LEU A 252 11.96 -14.45 6.70
N PRO A 253 10.98 -15.00 7.40
CA PRO A 253 9.80 -14.31 7.94
C PRO A 253 10.13 -13.43 9.15
N ASN A 254 9.36 -12.36 9.34
CA ASN A 254 9.39 -11.51 10.53
C ASN A 254 7.96 -11.31 11.09
N VAL A 255 7.81 -10.43 12.09
CA VAL A 255 6.53 -10.20 12.77
C VAL A 255 5.39 -9.77 11.82
N PHE A 256 5.70 -9.12 10.71
CA PHE A 256 4.71 -8.66 9.75
C PHE A 256 4.33 -9.71 8.71
N THR A 257 5.18 -10.73 8.47
CA THR A 257 5.02 -11.64 7.33
C THR A 257 3.65 -12.31 7.30
N LYS A 258 3.28 -13.02 8.37
CA LYS A 258 1.97 -13.70 8.42
C LYS A 258 0.77 -12.74 8.32
N ALA A 259 0.91 -11.55 8.91
CA ALA A 259 -0.15 -10.55 8.86
C ALA A 259 -0.33 -9.99 7.43
N ILE A 260 0.78 -9.73 6.73
CA ILE A 260 0.77 -9.28 5.33
C ILE A 260 0.19 -10.38 4.43
N ASP A 261 0.65 -11.61 4.57
CA ASP A 261 0.14 -12.75 3.80
C ASP A 261 -1.37 -12.89 3.97
N PHE A 262 -1.86 -12.85 5.22
CA PHE A 262 -3.29 -12.94 5.49
C PHE A 262 -4.08 -11.75 4.91
N VAL A 263 -3.59 -10.51 5.08
CA VAL A 263 -4.24 -9.33 4.52
C VAL A 263 -4.32 -9.44 3.00
N ASN A 264 -3.23 -9.82 2.36
CA ASN A 264 -3.15 -9.97 0.91
C ASN A 264 -4.12 -11.07 0.40
N ASP A 265 -4.10 -12.23 1.02
CA ASP A 265 -5.00 -13.34 0.67
C ASP A 265 -6.49 -12.99 0.89
N ALA A 266 -6.81 -12.32 2.00
CA ALA A 266 -8.19 -11.93 2.29
C ALA A 266 -8.70 -10.85 1.31
N VAL A 267 -7.87 -9.85 0.98
CA VAL A 267 -8.21 -8.83 -0.01
C VAL A 267 -8.36 -9.46 -1.40
N LYS A 268 -7.45 -10.37 -1.77
CA LYS A 268 -7.55 -11.13 -3.03
C LYS A 268 -8.86 -11.90 -3.11
N ARG A 269 -9.22 -12.65 -2.06
CA ARG A 269 -10.51 -13.39 -2.02
C ARG A 269 -11.71 -12.44 -2.13
N GLY A 270 -11.70 -11.32 -1.43
CA GLY A 270 -12.76 -10.32 -1.51
C GLY A 270 -12.95 -9.78 -2.92
N ILE A 271 -11.87 -9.56 -3.66
CA ILE A 271 -11.93 -9.08 -5.05
C ILE A 271 -12.34 -10.20 -6.01
N GLU A 272 -11.69 -11.35 -5.96
CA GLU A 272 -11.86 -12.42 -6.96
C GLU A 272 -13.14 -13.22 -6.76
N ASN A 273 -13.48 -13.54 -5.51
CA ASN A 273 -14.62 -14.42 -5.18
C ASN A 273 -15.89 -13.64 -4.82
N GLU A 274 -15.77 -12.58 -4.00
CA GLU A 274 -16.92 -11.77 -3.56
C GLU A 274 -17.23 -10.61 -4.51
N LYS A 275 -16.39 -10.41 -5.55
CA LYS A 275 -16.54 -9.35 -6.55
C LYS A 275 -16.64 -7.94 -5.96
N VAL A 276 -15.88 -7.69 -4.90
CA VAL A 276 -15.80 -6.36 -4.29
C VAL A 276 -15.35 -5.33 -5.32
N GLY A 277 -16.16 -4.31 -5.53
CA GLY A 277 -15.93 -3.29 -6.55
C GLY A 277 -16.26 -3.69 -7.98
N GLY A 278 -16.73 -4.93 -8.23
CA GLY A 278 -17.18 -5.41 -9.54
C GLY A 278 -16.09 -5.97 -10.46
N ASP A 279 -16.45 -6.27 -11.70
CA ASP A 279 -15.62 -7.05 -12.63
C ASP A 279 -14.34 -6.35 -13.13
N MET A 280 -14.25 -5.02 -13.01
CA MET A 280 -13.05 -4.26 -13.40
C MET A 280 -12.12 -3.96 -12.22
N VAL A 281 -12.13 -4.81 -11.19
CA VAL A 281 -11.19 -4.74 -10.07
C VAL A 281 -10.28 -5.96 -10.12
N TYR A 282 -8.99 -5.72 -10.09
CA TYR A 282 -7.96 -6.74 -10.24
C TYR A 282 -7.01 -6.70 -9.04
N TYR A 283 -6.85 -7.83 -8.35
CA TYR A 283 -5.79 -7.98 -7.36
C TYR A 283 -4.50 -8.42 -8.04
N ARG A 284 -3.37 -7.79 -7.69
CA ARG A 284 -2.04 -8.12 -8.22
C ARG A 284 -0.98 -7.94 -7.15
N GLU A 285 0.16 -8.60 -7.31
CA GLU A 285 1.29 -8.52 -6.40
C GLU A 285 2.55 -8.01 -7.08
N CYS A 286 3.31 -7.20 -6.35
CA CYS A 286 4.65 -6.75 -6.72
C CYS A 286 5.72 -7.18 -5.70
N ALA A 287 5.37 -8.05 -4.76
CA ALA A 287 6.23 -8.47 -3.65
C ALA A 287 7.55 -9.08 -4.14
N ASP A 288 7.50 -9.99 -5.12
CA ASP A 288 8.67 -10.71 -5.62
C ASP A 288 9.75 -9.79 -6.21
N ALA A 289 9.36 -8.61 -6.73
CA ALA A 289 10.32 -7.62 -7.21
C ALA A 289 11.26 -7.10 -6.11
N PHE A 290 10.88 -7.24 -4.84
CA PHE A 290 11.59 -6.71 -3.67
C PHE A 290 12.23 -7.80 -2.80
N LEU A 291 12.19 -9.05 -3.25
CA LEU A 291 12.72 -10.19 -2.51
C LEU A 291 13.97 -10.75 -3.18
N THR A 292 14.87 -11.25 -2.35
CA THR A 292 16.04 -12.01 -2.78
C THR A 292 16.03 -13.35 -2.06
N VAL A 293 16.17 -14.44 -2.79
CA VAL A 293 16.37 -15.78 -2.21
C VAL A 293 17.79 -15.85 -1.67
N VAL A 294 17.92 -16.18 -0.40
CA VAL A 294 19.21 -16.27 0.30
C VAL A 294 19.67 -17.73 0.39
N ASP A 295 18.72 -18.64 0.49
CA ASP A 295 18.96 -20.07 0.57
C ASP A 295 17.88 -20.80 -0.22
N GLU A 296 18.29 -21.44 -1.31
CA GLU A 296 17.39 -22.16 -2.21
C GLU A 296 16.82 -23.44 -1.57
N GLU A 297 17.58 -24.10 -0.66
CA GLU A 297 17.12 -25.33 -0.01
C GLU A 297 15.99 -25.07 1.01
N SER A 298 16.04 -23.92 1.69
CA SER A 298 15.04 -23.53 2.72
C SER A 298 14.00 -22.54 2.21
N ASP A 299 14.09 -22.10 0.95
CA ASP A 299 13.31 -20.98 0.40
C ASP A 299 13.34 -19.72 1.30
N THR A 300 14.47 -19.50 1.96
CA THR A 300 14.64 -18.34 2.83
C THR A 300 14.79 -17.10 1.98
N LYS A 301 13.90 -16.14 2.19
CA LYS A 301 13.87 -14.86 1.47
C LYS A 301 14.32 -13.73 2.38
N MET A 302 14.90 -12.71 1.77
CA MET A 302 15.21 -11.44 2.41
C MET A 302 14.66 -10.30 1.56
N LEU A 303 14.38 -9.18 2.21
CA LEU A 303 14.14 -7.94 1.48
C LEU A 303 15.43 -7.54 0.77
N ASN A 304 15.30 -7.16 -0.49
CA ASN A 304 16.41 -6.65 -1.28
C ASN A 304 16.79 -5.25 -0.77
N TYR A 305 17.95 -5.15 -0.10
CA TYR A 305 18.43 -3.89 0.47
C TYR A 305 18.61 -2.80 -0.59
N ASP A 306 19.09 -3.15 -1.79
CA ASP A 306 19.29 -2.17 -2.85
C ASP A 306 17.99 -1.56 -3.37
N LEU A 307 16.87 -2.24 -3.15
CA LEU A 307 15.56 -1.80 -3.56
C LEU A 307 14.70 -1.25 -2.43
N MET A 308 15.03 -1.54 -1.15
CA MET A 308 14.25 -1.13 0.03
C MET A 308 15.19 -0.81 1.21
N LYS A 309 16.01 0.23 1.10
CA LYS A 309 17.06 0.55 2.09
C LYS A 309 16.56 0.78 3.52
N ASP A 310 15.34 1.23 3.72
CA ASP A 310 14.74 1.40 5.04
C ASP A 310 13.82 0.23 5.43
N ALA A 311 13.88 -0.87 4.67
CA ALA A 311 13.08 -2.07 4.85
C ALA A 311 11.55 -1.83 4.82
N LEU A 312 11.10 -0.72 4.23
CA LEU A 312 9.67 -0.36 4.12
C LEU A 312 9.31 0.29 2.79
N HIS A 313 10.11 1.27 2.35
CA HIS A 313 9.82 2.01 1.13
C HIS A 313 10.72 1.54 -0.03
N PRO A 314 10.19 1.45 -1.24
CA PRO A 314 11.05 1.33 -2.41
C PRO A 314 12.12 2.43 -2.41
N ASP A 315 13.39 2.05 -2.61
CA ASP A 315 14.50 3.02 -2.66
C ASP A 315 14.46 3.86 -3.94
N LYS A 316 15.07 5.02 -3.87
CA LYS A 316 15.07 6.02 -4.94
C LYS A 316 16.41 6.02 -5.69
N PRO A 317 16.43 5.84 -7.01
CA PRO A 317 15.32 5.56 -7.92
C PRO A 317 15.02 4.06 -8.11
N ARG A 318 15.93 3.15 -7.79
CA ARG A 318 15.93 1.73 -8.17
C ARG A 318 14.69 0.96 -7.71
N GLY A 319 14.29 1.12 -6.45
CA GLY A 319 13.09 0.49 -5.91
C GLY A 319 11.83 0.97 -6.64
N TYR A 320 11.79 2.25 -7.00
CA TYR A 320 10.69 2.81 -7.79
C TYR A 320 10.72 2.37 -9.26
N GLU A 321 11.89 2.09 -9.83
CA GLU A 321 12.00 1.45 -11.16
C GLU A 321 11.41 0.03 -11.13
N ALA A 322 11.73 -0.76 -10.11
CA ALA A 322 11.18 -2.10 -9.92
C ALA A 322 9.65 -2.07 -9.72
N LEU A 323 9.15 -1.18 -8.85
CA LEU A 323 7.71 -1.00 -8.63
C LEU A 323 7.00 -0.54 -9.91
N GLY A 324 7.54 0.47 -10.59
CA GLY A 324 6.96 1.00 -11.81
C GLY A 324 6.90 -0.02 -12.94
N LYS A 325 7.95 -0.85 -13.07
CA LYS A 325 7.94 -1.96 -14.04
C LYS A 325 6.85 -2.98 -13.70
N CYS A 326 6.75 -3.41 -12.44
CA CYS A 326 5.69 -4.32 -12.02
C CYS A 326 4.29 -3.76 -12.32
N VAL A 327 4.02 -2.51 -11.94
CA VAL A 327 2.75 -1.83 -12.22
C VAL A 327 2.48 -1.77 -13.73
N ARG A 328 3.49 -1.46 -14.54
CA ARG A 328 3.36 -1.38 -15.99
C ARG A 328 3.00 -2.74 -16.59
N ASP A 329 3.76 -3.79 -16.22
CA ASP A 329 3.52 -5.15 -16.72
C ASP A 329 2.10 -5.62 -16.36
N ILE A 330 1.62 -5.25 -15.17
CA ILE A 330 0.23 -5.51 -14.75
C ILE A 330 -0.77 -4.77 -15.66
N LEU A 331 -0.62 -3.46 -15.83
CA LEU A 331 -1.54 -2.65 -16.64
C LEU A 331 -1.59 -3.13 -18.09
N ASP A 332 -0.44 -3.52 -18.66
CA ASP A 332 -0.34 -4.07 -20.02
C ASP A 332 -0.99 -5.45 -20.16
N SER A 333 -1.07 -6.22 -19.07
CA SER A 333 -1.70 -7.55 -19.06
C SER A 333 -3.22 -7.52 -18.91
N LEU A 334 -3.80 -6.38 -18.56
CA LEU A 334 -5.23 -6.26 -18.35
C LEU A 334 -5.97 -6.05 -19.69
N PRO A 335 -7.24 -6.51 -19.78
CA PRO A 335 -8.11 -6.20 -20.92
C PRO A 335 -8.19 -4.69 -21.16
N GLU A 336 -8.23 -4.30 -22.42
CA GLU A 336 -8.42 -2.88 -22.76
C GLU A 336 -9.74 -2.35 -22.24
N ASN A 337 -9.72 -1.13 -21.70
CA ASN A 337 -10.91 -0.53 -21.06
C ASN A 337 -12.08 -0.31 -22.06
N TRP A 338 -11.78 -0.15 -23.35
CA TRP A 338 -12.79 0.03 -24.39
C TRP A 338 -13.66 -1.22 -24.63
N GLU A 339 -13.13 -2.41 -24.37
CA GLU A 339 -13.92 -3.65 -24.50
C GLU A 339 -15.06 -3.69 -23.49
N PHE A 340 -14.82 -3.27 -22.25
CA PHE A 340 -15.85 -3.19 -21.22
C PHE A 340 -16.85 -2.06 -21.47
N GLN A 341 -16.41 -0.94 -22.00
CA GLN A 341 -17.31 0.15 -22.39
C GLN A 341 -18.25 -0.28 -23.52
N ASN A 342 -17.74 -1.01 -24.51
CA ASN A 342 -18.55 -1.53 -25.61
C ASN A 342 -19.49 -2.66 -25.17
N VAL A 343 -19.11 -3.52 -24.23
CA VAL A 343 -20.02 -4.54 -23.67
C VAL A 343 -21.18 -3.88 -22.93
N ARG A 344 -20.90 -2.90 -22.07
CA ARG A 344 -21.96 -2.16 -21.36
C ARG A 344 -22.86 -1.36 -22.29
N ALA A 345 -22.28 -0.70 -23.31
CA ALA A 345 -23.06 0.01 -24.29
C ALA A 345 -23.95 -0.90 -25.15
N ARG A 346 -23.53 -2.15 -25.38
CA ARG A 346 -24.38 -3.17 -26.02
C ARG A 346 -25.47 -3.69 -25.08
N GLU A 347 -25.15 -3.91 -23.82
CA GLU A 347 -26.10 -4.36 -22.80
C GLU A 347 -27.14 -3.29 -22.44
N SER A 348 -26.75 -2.01 -22.46
CA SER A 348 -27.67 -0.88 -22.25
C SER A 348 -28.51 -0.51 -23.47
N GLY A 349 -28.28 -1.12 -24.63
CA GLY A 349 -29.01 -0.83 -25.88
C GLY A 349 -28.59 0.46 -26.57
N GLU A 350 -27.57 1.16 -26.09
CA GLU A 350 -27.10 2.45 -26.65
C GLU A 350 -26.40 2.30 -28.02
N ILE A 351 -25.92 1.10 -28.37
CA ILE A 351 -25.21 0.86 -29.67
C ILE A 351 -26.16 0.28 -30.76
N ALA A 352 -27.45 0.10 -30.50
CA ALA A 352 -28.35 -0.45 -31.49
C ALA A 352 -28.58 0.45 -32.73
N GLN A 353 -28.04 1.67 -32.79
CA GLN A 353 -28.28 2.63 -33.89
C GLN A 353 -27.10 2.94 -34.80
N MET A 354 -25.92 2.36 -34.60
CA MET A 354 -24.75 2.67 -35.47
C MET A 354 -24.44 1.61 -36.55
N GLY A 355 -25.29 0.67 -36.78
CA GLY A 355 -25.04 -0.43 -37.69
C GLY A 355 -26.14 -0.62 -38.74
N VAL A 356 -26.47 0.37 -39.57
CA VAL A 356 -26.97 0.18 -40.94
C VAL A 356 -26.87 1.53 -41.67
N ALA A 357 -25.78 1.79 -42.35
CA ALA A 357 -25.77 2.59 -43.55
C ALA A 357 -24.86 1.88 -44.56
N THR A 358 -25.50 1.13 -45.39
CA THR A 358 -24.96 0.59 -46.65
C THR A 358 -24.58 1.71 -47.62
#